data_818e0d4898c6433d583f62f7225420dd
#
_entry.id   818e0d4898c6433d583f62f7225420dd
#
_cell.length_a   1.000
_cell.length_b   1.000
_cell.length_c   1.000
_cell.angle_alpha   90.00
_cell.angle_beta   90.00
_cell.angle_gamma   90.00
#
_symmetry.space_group_name_H-M   'P 1'
#
loop_
_entity.id
_entity.type
_entity.pdbx_description
1 polymer ?
#
loop_
_entity_poly.entity_id
_entity_poly.type
_entity_poly.pdbx_seq_one_letter_code
_entity_poly.pdbx_strand_id
1 'polypeptide(L)'
;IAAPYAAENVASLIVRFQSGAHGMLQCFFGSAFDPDAFTITGTRGQISSTPLNGGQLVCELDGKQSIESHPPAENFNAPLISDFTSAIHGQRPPEVTGEEGRKTNEALATAYIDSQSSS
;
A
#
# COMPACT_ATOMS: atom_id res chain seq x y z
N ILE A 1 -20.01 4.77 14.87
CA ILE A 1 -20.57 4.23 13.61
C ILE A 1 -20.84 2.76 13.85
N ALA A 2 -22.10 2.35 13.75
CA ALA A 2 -22.44 0.93 13.89
C ALA A 2 -21.92 0.17 12.66
N ALA A 3 -21.04 -0.79 12.86
CA ALA A 3 -20.56 -1.63 11.78
C ALA A 3 -21.71 -2.49 11.24
N PRO A 4 -21.92 -2.55 9.92
CA PRO A 4 -22.98 -3.40 9.34
C PRO A 4 -22.59 -4.89 9.34
N TYR A 5 -21.40 -5.25 9.79
CA TYR A 5 -20.88 -6.62 9.85
C TYR A 5 -20.23 -6.89 11.21
N ALA A 6 -20.06 -8.18 11.52
CA ALA A 6 -19.41 -8.65 12.74
C ALA A 6 -17.87 -8.64 12.66
N ALA A 7 -17.28 -7.81 11.76
CA ALA A 7 -15.85 -7.66 11.57
C ALA A 7 -15.42 -6.21 11.80
N GLU A 8 -14.13 -5.98 11.95
CA GLU A 8 -13.54 -4.66 12.12
C GLU A 8 -13.86 -3.77 10.90
N ASN A 9 -14.31 -2.56 11.15
CA ASN A 9 -14.55 -1.55 10.13
C ASN A 9 -13.53 -0.40 10.16
N VAL A 10 -12.63 -0.42 11.11
CA VAL A 10 -11.52 0.54 11.25
C VAL A 10 -10.28 -0.21 11.69
N ALA A 11 -9.17 0.02 11.02
CA ALA A 11 -7.87 -0.49 11.43
C ALA A 11 -6.82 0.61 11.32
N SER A 12 -5.94 0.69 12.31
CA SER A 12 -4.75 1.54 12.29
C SER A 12 -3.55 0.70 12.71
N LEU A 13 -2.49 0.74 11.90
CA LEU A 13 -1.28 -0.04 12.11
C LEU A 13 -0.07 0.89 12.03
N ILE A 14 0.83 0.76 13.01
CA ILE A 14 2.15 1.40 12.96
C ILE A 14 3.20 0.30 12.83
N VAL A 15 4.04 0.40 11.82
CA VAL A 15 5.12 -0.54 11.52
C VAL A 15 6.45 0.15 11.70
N ARG A 16 7.37 -0.48 12.41
CA ARG A 16 8.77 -0.08 12.45
C ARG A 16 9.61 -1.07 11.65
N PHE A 17 10.28 -0.58 10.62
CA PHE A 17 11.19 -1.38 9.81
C PHE A 17 12.57 -1.51 10.48
N GLN A 18 13.30 -2.56 10.13
CA GLN A 18 14.68 -2.76 10.62
C GLN A 18 15.62 -1.63 10.23
N SER A 19 15.36 -0.96 9.13
CA SER A 19 16.09 0.24 8.68
C SER A 19 15.92 1.46 9.58
N GLY A 20 14.97 1.42 10.54
CA GLY A 20 14.59 2.55 11.38
C GLY A 20 13.46 3.40 10.79
N ALA A 21 13.01 3.13 9.57
CA ALA A 21 11.84 3.79 9.01
C ALA A 21 10.57 3.38 9.76
N HIS A 22 9.56 4.25 9.75
CA HIS A 22 8.23 3.97 10.30
C HIS A 22 7.19 4.08 9.20
N GLY A 23 6.20 3.20 9.21
CA GLY A 23 5.02 3.26 8.37
C GLY A 23 3.76 3.39 9.23
N MET A 24 2.78 4.10 8.72
CA MET A 24 1.43 4.16 9.28
C MET A 24 0.45 3.76 8.19
N LEU A 25 -0.42 2.81 8.50
CA LEU A 25 -1.51 2.37 7.64
C LEU A 25 -2.82 2.62 8.38
N GLN A 26 -3.77 3.21 7.68
CA GLN A 26 -5.13 3.41 8.19
C GLN A 26 -6.14 2.94 7.15
N CYS A 27 -7.11 2.14 7.58
CA CYS A 27 -8.20 1.65 6.76
C CYS A 27 -9.52 1.96 7.45
N PHE A 28 -10.49 2.52 6.70
CA PHE A 28 -11.80 2.87 7.21
C PHE A 28 -12.87 2.34 6.26
N PHE A 29 -13.64 1.35 6.70
CA PHE A 29 -14.81 0.89 5.99
C PHE A 29 -16.05 1.62 6.51
N GLY A 30 -16.93 2.06 5.62
CA GLY A 30 -18.13 2.80 5.99
C GLY A 30 -17.90 4.28 6.32
N SER A 31 -16.72 4.82 6.00
CA SER A 31 -16.49 6.27 6.00
C SER A 31 -17.15 6.92 4.77
N ALA A 32 -17.74 8.09 4.94
CA ALA A 32 -18.22 8.89 3.83
C ALA A 32 -17.09 9.59 3.06
N PHE A 33 -15.89 9.58 3.61
CA PHE A 33 -14.68 10.16 3.03
C PHE A 33 -13.63 9.06 2.85
N ASP A 34 -13.16 8.91 1.61
CA ASP A 34 -12.13 7.95 1.23
C ASP A 34 -10.86 8.72 0.80
N PRO A 35 -9.87 8.87 1.68
CA PRO A 35 -8.66 9.62 1.36
C PRO A 35 -7.77 8.95 0.31
N ASP A 36 -7.82 7.61 0.15
CA ASP A 36 -7.04 6.81 -0.81
C ASP A 36 -5.70 7.47 -1.16
N ALA A 37 -4.81 7.58 -0.19
CA ALA A 37 -3.57 8.32 -0.34
C ALA A 37 -2.37 7.47 0.10
N PHE A 38 -1.25 7.68 -0.57
CA PHE A 38 0.03 7.10 -0.20
C PHE A 38 1.11 8.19 -0.18
N THR A 39 1.90 8.25 0.88
CA THR A 39 2.98 9.22 1.03
C THR A 39 4.22 8.58 1.60
N ILE A 40 5.36 8.86 0.99
CA ILE A 40 6.69 8.53 1.54
C ILE A 40 7.39 9.84 1.86
N THR A 41 7.79 10.00 3.12
CA THR A 41 8.54 11.18 3.57
C THR A 41 9.96 10.77 3.95
N GLY A 42 10.93 11.47 3.42
CA GLY A 42 12.35 11.31 3.70
C GLY A 42 12.99 12.60 4.18
N THR A 43 14.29 12.56 4.46
CA THR A 43 15.06 13.72 4.95
C THR A 43 15.21 14.84 3.93
N ARG A 44 15.00 14.58 2.65
CA ARG A 44 15.14 15.54 1.55
C ARG A 44 13.82 16.01 0.97
N GLY A 45 12.69 15.41 1.37
CA GLY A 45 11.38 15.73 0.82
C GLY A 45 10.40 14.58 0.91
N GLN A 46 9.37 14.63 0.07
CA GLN A 46 8.32 13.61 0.04
C GLN A 46 7.87 13.27 -1.36
N ILE A 47 7.29 12.09 -1.50
CA ILE A 47 6.58 11.64 -2.70
C ILE A 47 5.17 11.24 -2.26
N SER A 48 4.16 11.69 -2.97
CA SER A 48 2.76 11.36 -2.66
C SER A 48 1.95 11.04 -3.90
N SER A 49 0.93 10.20 -3.73
CA SER A 49 -0.08 9.89 -4.73
C SER A 49 -1.47 9.94 -4.09
N THR A 50 -2.38 10.68 -4.69
CA THR A 50 -3.78 10.83 -4.24
C THR A 50 -4.68 11.08 -5.46
N PRO A 51 -5.63 10.18 -5.78
CA PRO A 51 -5.78 8.83 -5.21
C PRO A 51 -4.56 7.93 -5.52
N LEU A 52 -4.32 6.88 -4.74
CA LEU A 52 -3.15 6.00 -4.87
C LEU A 52 -2.97 5.48 -6.31
N ASN A 53 -4.06 5.10 -6.96
CA ASN A 53 -4.06 4.61 -8.34
C ASN A 53 -4.45 5.67 -9.37
N GLY A 54 -4.36 6.95 -9.02
CA GLY A 54 -4.73 8.08 -9.91
C GLY A 54 -3.72 8.38 -11.01
N GLY A 55 -2.56 7.73 -10.98
CA GLY A 55 -1.54 7.86 -12.01
C GLY A 55 -0.72 9.15 -11.93
N GLN A 56 -0.77 9.89 -10.84
CA GLN A 56 0.09 11.04 -10.60
C GLN A 56 0.94 10.85 -9.36
N LEU A 57 2.23 11.12 -9.49
CA LEU A 57 3.16 11.23 -8.38
C LEU A 57 3.56 12.69 -8.21
N VAL A 58 3.30 13.24 -7.04
CA VAL A 58 3.77 14.57 -6.65
C VAL A 58 5.06 14.37 -5.87
N CYS A 59 6.18 14.85 -6.43
CA CYS A 59 7.50 14.79 -5.83
C CYS A 59 7.88 16.17 -5.33
N GLU A 60 8.21 16.29 -4.07
CA GLU A 60 8.75 17.50 -3.45
C GLU A 60 10.12 17.19 -2.88
N LEU A 61 11.18 17.69 -3.52
CA LEU A 61 12.56 17.42 -3.17
C LEU A 61 13.35 18.73 -3.06
N ASP A 62 14.02 18.93 -1.94
CA ASP A 62 14.88 20.09 -1.69
C ASP A 62 14.13 21.42 -1.99
N GLY A 63 12.83 21.51 -1.63
CA GLY A 63 11.97 22.66 -1.86
C GLY A 63 11.49 22.87 -3.29
N LYS A 64 11.72 21.92 -4.18
CA LYS A 64 11.22 21.93 -5.56
C LYS A 64 10.15 20.87 -5.73
N GLN A 65 9.03 21.28 -6.34
CA GLN A 65 7.94 20.37 -6.68
C GLN A 65 7.99 19.99 -8.16
N SER A 66 7.75 18.71 -8.43
CA SER A 66 7.52 18.17 -9.76
C SER A 66 6.35 17.19 -9.73
N ILE A 67 5.69 17.01 -10.86
CA ILE A 67 4.60 16.05 -11.03
C ILE A 67 4.99 15.10 -12.16
N GLU A 68 4.95 13.81 -11.85
CA GLU A 68 5.12 12.74 -12.82
C GLU A 68 3.78 12.10 -13.14
N SER A 69 3.54 11.79 -14.41
CA SER A 69 2.31 11.17 -14.87
C SER A 69 2.58 9.71 -15.26
N HIS A 70 1.90 8.81 -14.58
CA HIS A 70 1.94 7.36 -14.80
C HIS A 70 0.49 6.84 -14.95
N PRO A 71 -0.18 7.10 -16.09
CA PRO A 71 -1.59 6.75 -16.25
C PRO A 71 -1.80 5.26 -16.01
N PRO A 72 -2.83 4.88 -15.24
CA PRO A 72 -3.13 3.48 -14.98
C PRO A 72 -3.43 2.75 -16.28
N ALA A 73 -3.21 1.44 -16.31
CA ALA A 73 -3.61 0.60 -17.41
C ALA A 73 -5.14 0.65 -17.59
N GLU A 74 -5.62 0.60 -18.84
CA GLU A 74 -7.05 0.61 -19.18
C GLU A 74 -7.81 -0.50 -18.43
N ASN A 75 -7.20 -1.68 -18.32
CA ASN A 75 -7.66 -2.73 -17.43
C ASN A 75 -6.70 -2.83 -16.25
N PHE A 76 -7.20 -2.53 -15.06
CA PHE A 76 -6.43 -2.48 -13.81
C PHE A 76 -5.63 -3.77 -13.53
N ASN A 77 -6.19 -4.94 -13.88
CA ASN A 77 -5.53 -6.23 -13.65
C ASN A 77 -4.61 -6.67 -14.80
N ALA A 78 -4.62 -6.00 -15.95
CA ALA A 78 -3.85 -6.43 -17.12
C ALA A 78 -2.34 -6.50 -16.87
N PRO A 79 -1.69 -5.55 -16.18
CA PRO A 79 -0.26 -5.63 -15.88
C PRO A 79 0.11 -6.86 -15.04
N LEU A 80 -0.69 -7.18 -14.00
CA LEU A 80 -0.49 -8.34 -13.15
C LEU A 80 -0.58 -9.65 -13.95
N ILE A 81 -1.63 -9.79 -14.77
CA ILE A 81 -1.84 -10.97 -15.60
C ILE A 81 -0.71 -11.11 -16.63
N SER A 82 -0.31 -10.00 -17.25
CA SER A 82 0.77 -9.96 -18.24
C SER A 82 2.11 -10.36 -17.62
N ASP A 83 2.45 -9.87 -16.43
CA ASP A 83 3.67 -10.25 -15.74
C ASP A 83 3.67 -11.75 -15.39
N PHE A 84 2.56 -12.26 -14.83
CA PHE A 84 2.43 -13.66 -14.46
C PHE A 84 2.56 -14.59 -15.67
N THR A 85 1.87 -14.30 -16.77
CA THR A 85 1.97 -15.10 -18.00
C THR A 85 3.37 -15.04 -18.61
N SER A 86 3.99 -13.85 -18.62
CA SER A 86 5.36 -13.67 -19.09
C SER A 86 6.38 -14.39 -18.21
N ALA A 87 6.15 -14.46 -16.90
CA ALA A 87 6.99 -15.20 -15.97
C ALA A 87 6.96 -16.71 -16.29
N ILE A 88 5.77 -17.27 -16.55
CA ILE A 88 5.63 -18.69 -16.95
C ILE A 88 6.35 -18.96 -18.26
N HIS A 89 6.12 -18.17 -19.30
CA HIS A 89 6.75 -18.37 -20.62
C HIS A 89 8.26 -18.10 -20.59
N GLY A 90 8.69 -17.11 -19.84
CA GLY A 90 10.10 -16.73 -19.73
C GLY A 90 10.88 -17.56 -18.70
N GLN A 91 10.24 -18.51 -18.00
CA GLN A 91 10.87 -19.33 -16.95
C GLN A 91 11.60 -18.44 -15.90
N ARG A 92 11.01 -17.31 -15.55
CA ARG A 92 11.49 -16.39 -14.54
C ARG A 92 10.48 -16.25 -13.40
N PRO A 93 10.87 -15.81 -12.20
CA PRO A 93 9.89 -15.45 -11.19
C PRO A 93 9.04 -14.24 -11.65
N PRO A 94 7.76 -14.13 -11.22
CA PRO A 94 6.99 -12.91 -11.39
C PRO A 94 7.59 -11.78 -10.56
N GLU A 95 7.26 -10.53 -10.87
CA GLU A 95 7.77 -9.35 -10.17
C GLU A 95 7.39 -9.38 -8.67
N VAL A 96 6.15 -9.77 -8.38
CA VAL A 96 5.70 -10.02 -7.00
C VAL A 96 5.54 -11.53 -6.81
N THR A 97 6.42 -12.12 -6.02
CA THR A 97 6.43 -13.56 -5.74
C THR A 97 5.49 -13.91 -4.58
N GLY A 98 5.15 -15.21 -4.46
CA GLY A 98 4.42 -15.71 -3.28
C GLY A 98 5.16 -15.47 -1.96
N GLU A 99 6.50 -15.42 -2.00
CA GLU A 99 7.34 -15.10 -0.85
C GLU A 99 7.11 -13.67 -0.35
N GLU A 100 6.99 -12.71 -1.26
CA GLU A 100 6.65 -11.32 -0.90
C GLU A 100 5.23 -11.22 -0.34
N GLY A 101 4.27 -11.92 -0.94
CA GLY A 101 2.90 -12.00 -0.41
C GLY A 101 2.84 -12.61 0.99
N ARG A 102 3.67 -13.64 1.26
CA ARG A 102 3.78 -14.25 2.59
C ARG A 102 4.23 -13.25 3.66
N LYS A 103 5.22 -12.41 3.37
CA LYS A 103 5.70 -11.38 4.31
C LYS A 103 4.58 -10.41 4.71
N THR A 104 3.74 -10.02 3.76
CA THR A 104 2.57 -9.17 4.04
C THR A 104 1.59 -9.87 4.99
N ASN A 105 1.27 -11.14 4.74
CA ASN A 105 0.38 -11.91 5.59
C ASN A 105 0.95 -12.11 7.00
N GLU A 106 2.24 -12.32 7.15
CA GLU A 106 2.92 -12.43 8.45
C GLU A 106 2.83 -11.13 9.24
N ALA A 107 3.02 -9.98 8.57
CA ALA A 107 2.87 -8.67 9.21
C ALA A 107 1.44 -8.44 9.70
N LEU A 108 0.44 -8.76 8.88
CA LEU A 108 -0.97 -8.65 9.25
C LEU A 108 -1.33 -9.59 10.41
N ALA A 109 -0.89 -10.85 10.37
CA ALA A 109 -1.14 -11.81 11.44
C ALA A 109 -0.54 -11.33 12.78
N THR A 110 0.66 -10.74 12.75
CA THR A 110 1.30 -10.15 13.93
C THR A 110 0.48 -8.98 14.49
N ALA A 111 -0.04 -8.12 13.61
CA ALA A 111 -0.87 -6.99 14.02
C ALA A 111 -2.17 -7.45 14.72
N TYR A 112 -2.81 -8.51 14.23
CA TYR A 112 -4.00 -9.09 14.89
C TYR A 112 -3.68 -9.68 16.27
N ILE A 113 -2.56 -10.37 16.42
CA ILE A 113 -2.12 -10.92 17.73
C ILE A 113 -1.88 -9.76 18.71
N ASP A 114 -1.20 -8.70 18.29
CA ASP A 114 -0.89 -7.55 19.11
C ASP A 114 -2.16 -6.81 19.56
N SER A 115 -3.13 -6.65 18.68
CA SER A 115 -4.41 -6.02 19.03
C SER A 115 -5.20 -6.78 20.10
N GLN A 116 -5.15 -8.12 20.09
CA GLN A 116 -5.82 -8.96 21.07
C GLN A 116 -5.12 -8.95 22.44
N SER A 117 -3.81 -8.73 22.48
CA SER A 117 -3.05 -8.66 23.73
C SER A 117 -3.20 -7.32 24.46
N SER A 118 -3.74 -6.30 23.77
CA SER A 118 -3.93 -4.95 24.30
C SER A 118 -5.37 -4.65 24.78
N SER A 119 -6.25 -5.65 24.71
CA SER A 119 -7.64 -5.60 25.15
C SER A 119 -7.82 -6.28 26.50
#